data_09ed6290b4cb91cdb454e4886da6c994
#
_entry.id   09ed6290b4cb91cdb454e4886da6c994
#
_cell.length_a   1.000
_cell.length_b   1.000
_cell.length_c   1.000
_cell.angle_alpha   90.00
_cell.angle_beta   90.00
_cell.angle_gamma   90.00
#
_symmetry.space_group_name_H-M   'P 1'
#
loop_
_entity.id
_entity.type
_entity.pdbx_description
1 polymer ?
#
loop_
_entity_poly.entity_id
_entity_poly.type
_entity_poly.pdbx_seq_one_letter_code
_entity_poly.pdbx_strand_id
1 'polypeptide(L)'
;MPVKIAQVEKCFKSAGPQPNGLQASADGLWCIDQRNNRLYRQDFATGEVLFDAQTDTVHSSGVTVGGGYVWVASTYERKIAQLEIDSGKTVAKYSSPGSGVVGWREGAADAQETGAHGLEWRDGRLYVASPPSQMVHVIDPEGWRETHCFRVPGLRVHGIAWAGDGNLWAADTSAGTVSLLDPHSGRIFDVIRVQAPDEVHGMTIHEGVLWYCSAANCDIGRLLLY
;
A
#
# COMPACT_ATOMS: atom_id res chain seq x y z
N MET A 1 -6.47 24.83 -0.52
CA MET A 1 -6.47 24.41 -1.94
C MET A 1 -7.84 23.81 -2.25
N PRO A 2 -8.41 24.02 -3.46
CA PRO A 2 -9.64 23.31 -3.85
C PRO A 2 -9.34 21.81 -3.94
N VAL A 3 -10.20 20.98 -3.36
CA VAL A 3 -10.08 19.53 -3.47
C VAL A 3 -10.53 19.11 -4.86
N LYS A 4 -9.65 18.45 -5.60
CA LYS A 4 -9.95 17.89 -6.93
C LYS A 4 -10.70 16.57 -6.77
N ILE A 5 -11.62 16.27 -7.66
CA ILE A 5 -12.30 14.98 -7.72
C ILE A 5 -11.60 14.13 -8.78
N ALA A 6 -11.14 12.95 -8.40
CA ALA A 6 -10.57 12.01 -9.35
C ALA A 6 -11.66 11.38 -10.23
N GLN A 7 -11.39 11.25 -11.52
CA GLN A 7 -12.15 10.35 -12.36
C GLN A 7 -11.58 8.95 -12.24
N VAL A 8 -12.44 7.98 -11.92
CA VAL A 8 -12.06 6.58 -11.77
C VAL A 8 -12.26 5.84 -13.08
N GLU A 9 -11.23 5.16 -13.54
CA GLU A 9 -11.28 4.24 -14.68
C GLU A 9 -11.02 2.82 -14.19
N LYS A 10 -12.01 1.93 -14.36
CA LYS A 10 -11.90 0.51 -14.00
C LYS A 10 -11.28 -0.26 -15.15
N CYS A 11 -10.16 -0.94 -14.89
CA CYS A 11 -9.42 -1.68 -15.91
C CYS A 11 -9.81 -3.16 -15.93
N PHE A 12 -9.67 -3.84 -14.78
CA PHE A 12 -9.99 -5.26 -14.63
C PHE A 12 -10.23 -5.62 -13.17
N LYS A 13 -10.60 -6.87 -12.91
CA LYS A 13 -10.75 -7.39 -11.55
C LYS A 13 -9.45 -7.99 -11.04
N SER A 14 -9.19 -7.81 -9.76
CA SER A 14 -8.13 -8.53 -9.06
C SER A 14 -8.36 -10.04 -9.14
N ALA A 15 -7.28 -10.82 -9.19
CA ALA A 15 -7.33 -12.27 -9.11
C ALA A 15 -7.84 -12.78 -7.75
N GLY A 16 -7.63 -12.01 -6.69
CA GLY A 16 -8.07 -12.33 -5.34
C GLY A 16 -9.36 -11.62 -4.93
N PRO A 17 -10.06 -12.13 -3.89
CA PRO A 17 -11.35 -11.63 -3.45
C PRO A 17 -11.31 -10.34 -2.64
N GLN A 18 -10.11 -9.88 -2.23
CA GLN A 18 -9.95 -8.67 -1.42
C GLN A 18 -8.56 -8.05 -1.60
N PRO A 19 -8.28 -7.44 -2.79
CA PRO A 19 -7.01 -6.81 -3.07
C PRO A 19 -6.77 -5.65 -2.12
N ASN A 20 -5.57 -5.56 -1.54
CA ASN A 20 -5.29 -4.56 -0.51
C ASN A 20 -4.00 -3.77 -0.76
N GLY A 21 -3.00 -4.34 -1.40
CA GLY A 21 -1.78 -3.67 -1.79
C GLY A 21 -1.50 -3.82 -3.27
N LEU A 22 -0.90 -2.79 -3.89
CA LEU A 22 -0.48 -2.78 -5.27
C LEU A 22 0.96 -2.29 -5.41
N GLN A 23 1.69 -2.87 -6.35
CA GLN A 23 3.00 -2.38 -6.79
C GLN A 23 3.21 -2.65 -8.27
N ALA A 24 3.52 -1.61 -9.03
CA ALA A 24 3.96 -1.73 -10.41
C ALA A 24 5.44 -2.15 -10.47
N SER A 25 5.75 -3.07 -11.35
CA SER A 25 7.12 -3.45 -11.73
C SER A 25 7.22 -3.55 -13.26
N ALA A 26 8.44 -3.73 -13.78
CA ALA A 26 8.62 -3.95 -15.22
C ALA A 26 7.91 -5.21 -15.72
N ASP A 27 7.70 -6.19 -14.84
CA ASP A 27 7.16 -7.52 -15.18
C ASP A 27 5.65 -7.65 -14.96
N GLY A 28 4.98 -6.59 -14.48
CA GLY A 28 3.54 -6.59 -14.24
C GLY A 28 3.14 -5.90 -12.94
N LEU A 29 1.86 -5.99 -12.63
CA LEU A 29 1.24 -5.38 -11.46
C LEU A 29 1.12 -6.39 -10.33
N TRP A 30 1.91 -6.22 -9.29
CA TRP A 30 1.82 -7.02 -8.07
C TRP A 30 0.64 -6.60 -7.23
N CYS A 31 -0.10 -7.58 -6.72
CA CYS A 31 -1.23 -7.38 -5.84
C CYS A 31 -1.16 -8.40 -4.69
N ILE A 32 -1.28 -7.93 -3.46
CA ILE A 32 -1.47 -8.80 -2.30
C ILE A 32 -2.94 -8.79 -1.88
N ASP A 33 -3.50 -9.97 -1.69
CA ASP A 33 -4.88 -10.13 -1.24
C ASP A 33 -4.95 -10.34 0.26
N GLN A 34 -5.80 -9.57 0.93
CA GLN A 34 -5.94 -9.60 2.38
C GLN A 34 -6.67 -10.84 2.89
N ARG A 35 -7.63 -11.36 2.12
CA ARG A 35 -8.53 -12.41 2.58
C ARG A 35 -7.93 -13.80 2.47
N ASN A 36 -7.23 -14.07 1.35
CA ASN A 36 -6.61 -15.36 1.10
C ASN A 36 -5.09 -15.35 1.32
N ASN A 37 -4.49 -14.17 1.59
CA ASN A 37 -3.05 -13.96 1.76
C ASN A 37 -2.23 -14.51 0.57
N ARG A 38 -2.75 -14.35 -0.64
CA ARG A 38 -2.05 -14.72 -1.87
C ARG A 38 -1.44 -13.51 -2.54
N LEU A 39 -0.24 -13.70 -3.03
CA LEU A 39 0.49 -12.73 -3.83
C LEU A 39 0.28 -13.05 -5.31
N TYR A 40 -0.25 -12.08 -6.05
CA TYR A 40 -0.47 -12.16 -7.48
C TYR A 40 0.42 -11.18 -8.23
N ARG A 41 0.79 -11.52 -9.46
CA ARG A 41 1.26 -10.57 -10.45
C ARG A 41 0.39 -10.69 -11.69
N GLN A 42 -0.19 -9.57 -12.12
CA GLN A 42 -1.14 -9.51 -13.23
C GLN A 42 -0.57 -8.65 -14.37
N ASP A 43 -0.95 -8.97 -15.59
CA ASP A 43 -0.63 -8.14 -16.76
C ASP A 43 -1.40 -6.82 -16.71
N PHE A 44 -0.75 -5.70 -17.03
CA PHE A 44 -1.36 -4.37 -16.95
C PHE A 44 -2.51 -4.13 -17.94
N ALA A 45 -2.45 -4.77 -19.10
CA ALA A 45 -3.43 -4.55 -20.15
C ALA A 45 -4.65 -5.47 -20.03
N THR A 46 -4.41 -6.72 -19.63
CA THR A 46 -5.43 -7.78 -19.67
C THR A 46 -5.93 -8.20 -18.29
N GLY A 47 -5.13 -7.96 -17.23
CA GLY A 47 -5.38 -8.50 -15.91
C GLY A 47 -5.11 -10.01 -15.79
N GLU A 48 -4.53 -10.65 -16.81
CA GLU A 48 -4.13 -12.05 -16.76
C GLU A 48 -3.13 -12.31 -15.63
N VAL A 49 -3.29 -13.42 -14.91
CA VAL A 49 -2.41 -13.81 -13.83
C VAL A 49 -1.11 -14.39 -14.39
N LEU A 50 -0.01 -13.68 -14.18
CA LEU A 50 1.34 -14.07 -14.59
C LEU A 50 2.08 -14.84 -13.48
N PHE A 51 1.68 -14.62 -12.22
CA PHE A 51 2.25 -15.28 -11.05
C PHE A 51 1.20 -15.37 -9.95
N ASP A 52 1.23 -16.46 -9.17
CA ASP A 52 0.31 -16.72 -8.07
C ASP A 52 1.00 -17.58 -7.01
N ALA A 53 1.18 -17.06 -5.80
CA ALA A 53 1.78 -17.77 -4.69
C ALA A 53 1.00 -17.57 -3.38
N GLN A 54 0.92 -18.63 -2.58
CA GLN A 54 0.45 -18.52 -1.20
C GLN A 54 1.58 -17.97 -0.33
N THR A 55 1.29 -16.95 0.46
CA THR A 55 2.22 -16.44 1.48
C THR A 55 1.85 -16.96 2.87
N ASP A 56 2.78 -16.91 3.80
CA ASP A 56 2.56 -17.23 5.22
C ASP A 56 2.25 -15.98 6.07
N THR A 57 1.74 -14.94 5.43
CA THR A 57 1.32 -13.68 6.07
C THR A 57 -0.12 -13.76 6.59
N VAL A 58 -0.51 -12.84 7.46
CA VAL A 58 -1.85 -12.80 8.06
C VAL A 58 -2.48 -11.42 7.86
N HIS A 59 -3.63 -11.38 7.18
CA HIS A 59 -4.32 -10.13 6.84
C HIS A 59 -3.39 -9.15 6.12
N SER A 60 -2.84 -9.60 5.02
CA SER A 60 -1.86 -8.84 4.24
C SER A 60 -2.45 -7.56 3.67
N SER A 61 -1.74 -6.45 3.76
CA SER A 61 -2.24 -5.17 3.26
C SER A 61 -1.36 -4.53 2.19
N GLY A 62 -0.09 -4.31 2.46
CA GLY A 62 0.82 -3.65 1.53
C GLY A 62 1.73 -4.62 0.82
N VAL A 63 2.12 -4.28 -0.40
CA VAL A 63 3.15 -4.98 -1.17
C VAL A 63 4.04 -3.98 -1.87
N THR A 64 5.34 -4.26 -1.94
CA THR A 64 6.29 -3.55 -2.80
C THR A 64 7.41 -4.48 -3.25
N VAL A 65 8.11 -4.09 -4.33
CA VAL A 65 9.24 -4.85 -4.88
C VAL A 65 10.49 -3.98 -4.82
N GLY A 66 11.54 -4.52 -4.22
CA GLY A 66 12.81 -3.79 -4.13
C GLY A 66 13.90 -4.57 -3.42
N GLY A 67 15.17 -4.22 -3.71
CA GLY A 67 16.32 -4.91 -3.13
C GLY A 67 16.44 -6.39 -3.49
N GLY A 68 15.82 -6.82 -4.59
CA GLY A 68 15.80 -8.22 -5.02
C GLY A 68 14.71 -9.08 -4.35
N TYR A 69 13.75 -8.47 -3.66
CA TYR A 69 12.69 -9.15 -2.92
C TYR A 69 11.31 -8.53 -3.15
N VAL A 70 10.28 -9.29 -2.84
CA VAL A 70 8.93 -8.76 -2.58
C VAL A 70 8.78 -8.56 -1.08
N TRP A 71 8.23 -7.42 -0.69
CA TRP A 71 7.96 -7.08 0.70
C TRP A 71 6.44 -7.00 0.90
N VAL A 72 5.94 -7.68 1.94
CA VAL A 72 4.51 -7.75 2.24
C VAL A 72 4.25 -7.35 3.69
N ALA A 73 3.30 -6.45 3.90
CA ALA A 73 2.81 -6.12 5.23
C ALA A 73 1.86 -7.20 5.72
N SER A 74 2.29 -7.99 6.71
CA SER A 74 1.48 -8.94 7.46
C SER A 74 0.85 -8.22 8.65
N THR A 75 -0.28 -7.55 8.39
CA THR A 75 -0.82 -6.49 9.25
C THR A 75 -1.19 -6.97 10.64
N TYR A 76 -1.86 -8.13 10.77
CA TYR A 76 -2.27 -8.65 12.07
C TYR A 76 -1.16 -9.40 12.82
N GLU A 77 -0.12 -9.84 12.13
CA GLU A 77 1.12 -10.29 12.78
C GLU A 77 1.99 -9.12 13.25
N ARG A 78 1.71 -7.90 12.77
CA ARG A 78 2.55 -6.70 13.00
C ARG A 78 3.98 -6.95 12.51
N LYS A 79 4.08 -7.58 11.34
CA LYS A 79 5.33 -7.93 10.69
C LYS A 79 5.36 -7.40 9.26
N ILE A 80 6.55 -7.25 8.74
CA ILE A 80 6.83 -7.09 7.32
C ILE A 80 7.61 -8.32 6.88
N ALA A 81 7.04 -9.06 5.94
CA ALA A 81 7.64 -10.25 5.38
C ALA A 81 8.49 -9.89 4.15
N GLN A 82 9.68 -10.43 4.07
CA GLN A 82 10.57 -10.40 2.92
C GLN A 82 10.44 -11.73 2.18
N LEU A 83 10.06 -11.69 0.91
CA LEU A 83 9.78 -12.88 0.10
C LEU A 83 10.68 -12.95 -1.12
N GLU A 84 11.04 -14.16 -1.53
CA GLU A 84 11.66 -14.43 -2.82
C GLU A 84 10.70 -14.05 -3.96
N ILE A 85 11.18 -13.36 -4.98
CA ILE A 85 10.36 -12.87 -6.12
C ILE A 85 9.76 -14.04 -6.90
N ASP A 86 10.55 -15.08 -7.15
CA ASP A 86 10.16 -16.18 -8.05
C ASP A 86 9.26 -17.24 -7.39
N SER A 87 9.25 -17.30 -6.07
CA SER A 87 8.53 -18.36 -5.34
C SER A 87 7.47 -17.84 -4.37
N GLY A 88 7.55 -16.57 -3.95
CA GLY A 88 6.73 -16.02 -2.88
C GLY A 88 7.05 -16.58 -1.48
N LYS A 89 8.12 -17.35 -1.33
CA LYS A 89 8.53 -17.91 -0.03
C LYS A 89 9.13 -16.84 0.86
N THR A 90 8.73 -16.84 2.12
CA THR A 90 9.29 -15.94 3.12
C THR A 90 10.73 -16.27 3.45
N VAL A 91 11.62 -15.30 3.32
CA VAL A 91 13.02 -15.34 3.71
C VAL A 91 13.21 -14.87 5.14
N ALA A 92 12.51 -13.79 5.50
CA ALA A 92 12.58 -13.18 6.82
C ALA A 92 11.28 -12.42 7.16
N LYS A 93 11.04 -12.21 8.45
CA LYS A 93 9.97 -11.36 8.97
C LYS A 93 10.54 -10.38 9.98
N TYR A 94 10.25 -9.11 9.79
CA TYR A 94 10.71 -8.01 10.62
C TYR A 94 9.54 -7.39 11.38
N SER A 95 9.81 -6.70 12.49
CA SER A 95 8.77 -5.97 13.21
C SER A 95 8.27 -4.78 12.39
N SER A 96 6.94 -4.64 12.27
CA SER A 96 6.32 -3.50 11.60
C SER A 96 6.47 -2.25 12.47
N PRO A 97 7.05 -1.16 11.96
CA PRO A 97 7.15 0.09 12.70
C PRO A 97 5.77 0.70 12.94
N GLY A 98 5.63 1.47 14.00
CA GLY A 98 4.40 2.19 14.32
C GLY A 98 3.18 1.30 14.61
N SER A 99 3.38 0.02 14.92
CA SER A 99 2.29 -0.92 15.24
C SER A 99 1.59 -0.52 16.55
N GLY A 100 0.30 -0.81 16.65
CA GLY A 100 -0.52 -0.52 17.81
C GLY A 100 -2.02 -0.61 17.50
N VAL A 101 -2.83 -0.09 18.39
CA VAL A 101 -4.28 0.06 18.19
C VAL A 101 -4.53 1.30 17.33
N VAL A 102 -5.36 1.17 16.31
CA VAL A 102 -5.76 2.33 15.48
C VAL A 102 -6.63 3.29 16.29
N GLY A 103 -6.39 4.62 16.13
CA GLY A 103 -6.99 5.64 17.00
C GLY A 103 -8.52 5.62 17.08
N TRP A 104 -9.22 5.22 15.99
CA TRP A 104 -10.69 5.12 16.00
C TRP A 104 -11.24 3.90 16.74
N ARG A 105 -10.40 2.99 17.21
CA ARG A 105 -10.76 1.81 18.02
C ARG A 105 -10.14 1.83 19.41
N GLU A 106 -9.43 2.90 19.76
CA GLU A 106 -8.84 3.03 21.09
C GLU A 106 -9.91 2.99 22.18
N GLY A 107 -9.71 2.14 23.17
CA GLY A 107 -10.68 1.90 24.25
C GLY A 107 -11.84 0.95 23.92
N ALA A 108 -11.96 0.47 22.69
CA ALA A 108 -12.93 -0.57 22.35
C ALA A 108 -12.50 -1.91 22.97
N ALA A 109 -13.46 -2.66 23.54
CA ALA A 109 -13.19 -3.93 24.23
C ALA A 109 -12.56 -5.01 23.30
N ASP A 110 -12.79 -4.90 21.99
CA ASP A 110 -12.29 -5.79 20.95
C ASP A 110 -11.19 -5.13 20.09
N ALA A 111 -10.57 -4.05 20.58
CA ALA A 111 -9.52 -3.35 19.85
C ALA A 111 -8.31 -4.26 19.63
N GLN A 112 -8.04 -4.55 18.37
CA GLN A 112 -6.88 -5.35 17.96
C GLN A 112 -5.75 -4.45 17.50
N GLU A 113 -4.52 -4.77 17.91
CA GLU A 113 -3.33 -4.12 17.40
C GLU A 113 -3.09 -4.54 15.96
N THR A 114 -2.71 -3.58 15.13
CA THR A 114 -2.34 -3.80 13.73
C THR A 114 -0.96 -3.19 13.42
N GLY A 115 -0.39 -3.58 12.30
CA GLY A 115 0.87 -3.04 11.80
C GLY A 115 0.69 -2.19 10.55
N ALA A 116 1.70 -2.23 9.70
CA ALA A 116 1.75 -1.54 8.42
C ALA A 116 0.61 -1.95 7.49
N HIS A 117 0.19 -1.00 6.66
CA HIS A 117 -0.76 -1.21 5.57
C HIS A 117 -0.12 -0.96 4.21
N GLY A 118 0.38 0.24 3.90
CA GLY A 118 1.02 0.54 2.63
C GLY A 118 2.54 0.33 2.67
N LEU A 119 3.08 -0.16 1.58
CA LEU A 119 4.54 -0.29 1.39
C LEU A 119 4.95 0.33 0.06
N GLU A 120 6.13 0.95 0.04
CA GLU A 120 6.82 1.40 -1.16
C GLU A 120 8.32 1.25 -1.02
N TRP A 121 9.00 1.03 -2.14
CA TRP A 121 10.45 0.95 -2.18
C TRP A 121 11.05 2.06 -3.03
N ARG A 122 12.07 2.73 -2.50
CA ARG A 122 12.83 3.71 -3.27
C ARG A 122 14.23 3.88 -2.69
N ASP A 123 15.23 3.98 -3.58
CA ASP A 123 16.62 4.33 -3.26
C ASP A 123 17.20 3.47 -2.11
N GLY A 124 16.92 2.15 -2.14
CA GLY A 124 17.40 1.21 -1.13
C GLY A 124 16.70 1.32 0.22
N ARG A 125 15.55 1.99 0.29
CA ARG A 125 14.77 2.16 1.52
C ARG A 125 13.35 1.63 1.34
N LEU A 126 12.81 1.08 2.43
CA LEU A 126 11.41 0.66 2.53
C LEU A 126 10.61 1.76 3.23
N TYR A 127 9.57 2.26 2.56
CA TYR A 127 8.62 3.22 3.10
C TYR A 127 7.40 2.44 3.59
N VAL A 128 7.02 2.66 4.85
CA VAL A 128 6.03 1.85 5.56
C VAL A 128 4.95 2.76 6.13
N ALA A 129 3.77 2.74 5.54
CA ALA A 129 2.61 3.46 6.06
C ALA A 129 1.93 2.67 7.17
N SER A 130 1.82 3.27 8.36
CA SER A 130 1.26 2.61 9.54
C SER A 130 0.10 3.42 10.12
N PRO A 131 -1.16 2.95 9.97
CA PRO A 131 -2.34 3.65 10.49
C PRO A 131 -2.31 3.89 12.00
N PRO A 132 -1.85 2.97 12.88
CA PRO A 132 -1.84 3.23 14.31
C PRO A 132 -0.98 4.43 14.70
N SER A 133 0.16 4.62 14.04
CA SER A 133 1.03 5.78 14.28
C SER A 133 0.65 7.01 13.47
N GLN A 134 -0.16 6.87 12.41
CA GLN A 134 -0.45 7.90 11.41
C GLN A 134 0.83 8.47 10.75
N MET A 135 1.80 7.61 10.52
CA MET A 135 3.11 7.96 9.97
C MET A 135 3.45 7.09 8.76
N VAL A 136 4.33 7.60 7.92
CA VAL A 136 5.16 6.78 7.05
C VAL A 136 6.55 6.71 7.69
N HIS A 137 7.01 5.49 7.93
CA HIS A 137 8.33 5.16 8.48
C HIS A 137 9.27 4.79 7.34
N VAL A 138 10.48 5.31 7.35
CA VAL A 138 11.51 5.01 6.35
C VAL A 138 12.54 4.08 6.97
N ILE A 139 12.59 2.86 6.47
CA ILE A 139 13.40 1.77 7.02
C ILE A 139 14.60 1.51 6.12
N ASP A 140 15.77 1.45 6.73
CA ASP A 140 16.95 0.83 6.16
C ASP A 140 16.81 -0.68 6.36
N PRO A 141 16.61 -1.48 5.30
CA PRO A 141 16.42 -2.92 5.44
C PRO A 141 17.69 -3.64 5.91
N GLU A 142 18.86 -3.06 5.67
CA GLU A 142 20.10 -3.54 6.24
C GLU A 142 20.14 -3.20 7.73
N GLY A 143 19.98 -4.20 8.58
CA GLY A 143 19.90 -4.04 10.04
C GLY A 143 18.53 -3.58 10.55
N TRP A 144 17.51 -3.47 9.69
CA TRP A 144 16.13 -3.11 10.05
C TRP A 144 16.01 -1.88 10.94
N ARG A 145 16.51 -0.76 10.47
CA ARG A 145 16.62 0.48 11.24
C ARG A 145 15.76 1.59 10.64
N GLU A 146 14.92 2.22 11.46
CA GLU A 146 14.25 3.45 11.08
C GLU A 146 15.25 4.59 10.92
N THR A 147 15.25 5.24 9.77
CA THR A 147 16.14 6.36 9.43
C THR A 147 15.41 7.69 9.44
N HIS A 148 14.09 7.66 9.21
CA HIS A 148 13.23 8.83 9.17
C HIS A 148 11.77 8.42 9.35
N CYS A 149 10.91 9.33 9.77
CA CYS A 149 9.46 9.18 9.69
C CYS A 149 8.80 10.55 9.50
N PHE A 150 7.62 10.56 8.90
CA PHE A 150 6.83 11.78 8.72
C PHE A 150 5.34 11.48 8.82
N ARG A 151 4.59 12.51 9.21
CA ARG A 151 3.17 12.40 9.42
C ARG A 151 2.41 12.37 8.09
N VAL A 152 1.35 11.55 8.05
CA VAL A 152 0.38 11.53 6.93
C VAL A 152 -0.98 12.04 7.40
N PRO A 153 -1.75 12.70 6.52
CA PRO A 153 -3.09 13.15 6.86
C PRO A 153 -4.05 11.97 6.98
N GLY A 154 -5.06 12.14 7.83
CA GLY A 154 -6.10 11.15 8.05
C GLY A 154 -5.76 10.12 9.12
N LEU A 155 -6.68 9.16 9.28
CA LEU A 155 -6.60 8.15 10.35
C LEU A 155 -6.28 6.76 9.81
N ARG A 156 -6.57 6.51 8.51
CA ARG A 156 -6.49 5.19 7.91
C ARG A 156 -5.68 5.23 6.62
N VAL A 157 -4.39 5.60 6.75
CA VAL A 157 -3.48 5.53 5.62
C VAL A 157 -3.32 4.07 5.17
N HIS A 158 -3.60 3.82 3.89
CA HIS A 158 -3.40 2.51 3.26
C HIS A 158 -2.33 2.58 2.18
N GLY A 159 -2.72 2.75 0.91
CA GLY A 159 -1.78 2.81 -0.18
C GLY A 159 -0.89 4.04 -0.14
N ILE A 160 0.36 3.87 -0.52
CA ILE A 160 1.32 4.94 -0.81
C ILE A 160 1.94 4.67 -2.18
N ALA A 161 2.31 5.74 -2.92
CA ALA A 161 2.91 5.61 -4.24
C ALA A 161 3.81 6.79 -4.56
N TRP A 162 4.98 6.55 -5.18
CA TRP A 162 5.89 7.61 -5.57
C TRP A 162 5.42 8.37 -6.80
N ALA A 163 5.28 9.69 -6.69
CA ALA A 163 5.10 10.57 -7.84
C ALA A 163 6.43 10.79 -8.59
N GLY A 164 6.33 11.10 -9.88
CA GLY A 164 7.50 11.31 -10.73
C GLY A 164 8.39 12.48 -10.34
N ASP A 165 7.87 13.44 -9.56
CA ASP A 165 8.58 14.61 -9.03
C ASP A 165 9.30 14.35 -7.70
N GLY A 166 9.24 13.13 -7.17
CA GLY A 166 9.85 12.75 -5.89
C GLY A 166 8.99 12.99 -4.67
N ASN A 167 7.74 13.42 -4.84
CA ASN A 167 6.74 13.46 -3.79
C ASN A 167 6.05 12.10 -3.62
N LEU A 168 5.31 11.92 -2.53
CA LEU A 168 4.63 10.68 -2.19
C LEU A 168 3.12 10.90 -2.13
N TRP A 169 2.37 10.09 -2.87
CA TRP A 169 0.94 9.97 -2.70
C TRP A 169 0.63 9.05 -1.52
N ALA A 170 -0.35 9.42 -0.70
CA ALA A 170 -0.85 8.63 0.41
C ALA A 170 -2.38 8.65 0.45
N ALA A 171 -3.01 7.48 0.47
CA ALA A 171 -4.47 7.34 0.53
C ALA A 171 -4.94 7.16 1.97
N ASP A 172 -5.94 7.96 2.38
CA ASP A 172 -6.81 7.62 3.51
C ASP A 172 -8.08 6.99 2.97
N THR A 173 -8.20 5.68 3.12
CA THR A 173 -9.32 4.90 2.59
C THR A 173 -10.65 5.31 3.22
N SER A 174 -10.69 5.60 4.52
CA SER A 174 -11.93 5.99 5.20
C SER A 174 -12.41 7.40 4.82
N ALA A 175 -11.48 8.32 4.59
CA ALA A 175 -11.82 9.67 4.16
C ALA A 175 -12.08 9.78 2.64
N GLY A 176 -11.72 8.74 1.87
CA GLY A 176 -11.77 8.76 0.40
C GLY A 176 -10.87 9.85 -0.19
N THR A 177 -9.70 10.09 0.42
CA THR A 177 -8.76 11.11 -0.02
C THR A 177 -7.40 10.51 -0.36
N VAL A 178 -6.76 11.10 -1.37
CA VAL A 178 -5.37 10.79 -1.75
C VAL A 178 -4.59 12.10 -1.73
N SER A 179 -3.59 12.19 -0.87
CA SER A 179 -2.80 13.40 -0.63
C SER A 179 -1.40 13.26 -1.20
N LEU A 180 -0.94 14.29 -1.91
CA LEU A 180 0.44 14.42 -2.36
C LEU A 180 1.27 15.09 -1.27
N LEU A 181 2.33 14.45 -0.83
CA LEU A 181 3.12 14.85 0.32
C LEU A 181 4.61 15.02 -0.02
N ASP A 182 5.23 15.96 0.65
CA ASP A 182 6.68 16.00 0.79
C ASP A 182 7.13 14.84 1.70
N PRO A 183 7.95 13.89 1.22
CA PRO A 183 8.36 12.72 1.99
C PRO A 183 9.36 13.03 3.11
N HIS A 184 9.84 14.27 3.23
CA HIS A 184 10.72 14.70 4.30
C HIS A 184 9.97 15.33 5.47
N SER A 185 8.95 16.14 5.16
CA SER A 185 8.24 16.93 6.18
C SER A 185 6.80 16.49 6.41
N GLY A 186 6.21 15.71 5.51
CA GLY A 186 4.78 15.39 5.48
C GLY A 186 3.90 16.56 5.03
N ARG A 187 4.49 17.65 4.51
CA ARG A 187 3.73 18.80 3.99
C ARG A 187 2.86 18.37 2.81
N ILE A 188 1.57 18.73 2.86
CA ILE A 188 0.60 18.45 1.81
C ILE A 188 0.75 19.47 0.69
N PHE A 189 0.90 19.01 -0.55
CA PHE A 189 0.94 19.82 -1.77
C PHE A 189 -0.38 19.79 -2.54
N ASP A 190 -1.06 18.65 -2.56
CA ASP A 190 -2.33 18.48 -3.25
C ASP A 190 -3.20 17.43 -2.56
N VAL A 191 -4.51 17.49 -2.78
CA VAL A 191 -5.48 16.51 -2.27
C VAL A 191 -6.50 16.19 -3.35
N ILE A 192 -6.70 14.92 -3.60
CA ILE A 192 -7.68 14.38 -4.52
C ILE A 192 -8.72 13.63 -3.70
N ARG A 193 -9.99 13.73 -4.08
CA ARG A 193 -11.08 12.94 -3.52
C ARG A 193 -11.53 11.88 -4.50
N VAL A 194 -11.63 10.64 -4.00
CA VAL A 194 -12.27 9.52 -4.68
C VAL A 194 -13.66 9.35 -4.08
N GLN A 195 -14.68 9.34 -4.94
CA GLN A 195 -16.08 9.31 -4.50
C GLN A 195 -16.58 7.86 -4.38
N ALA A 196 -17.37 7.60 -3.35
CA ALA A 196 -18.08 6.32 -3.22
C ALA A 196 -18.93 6.04 -4.48
N PRO A 197 -19.09 4.78 -4.92
CA PRO A 197 -18.71 3.56 -4.18
C PRO A 197 -17.24 3.12 -4.36
N ASP A 198 -16.43 3.89 -5.07
CA ASP A 198 -15.03 3.58 -5.26
C ASP A 198 -14.21 3.93 -4.01
N GLU A 199 -13.21 3.11 -3.72
CA GLU A 199 -12.28 3.33 -2.61
C GLU A 199 -10.87 2.96 -3.02
N VAL A 200 -9.87 3.56 -2.39
CA VAL A 200 -8.46 3.28 -2.64
C VAL A 200 -7.89 2.55 -1.44
N HIS A 201 -7.45 1.29 -1.64
CA HIS A 201 -6.65 0.55 -0.68
C HIS A 201 -5.18 0.58 -1.08
N GLY A 202 -4.74 -0.29 -1.97
CA GLY A 202 -3.40 -0.23 -2.52
C GLY A 202 -3.28 0.78 -3.66
N MET A 203 -2.11 1.39 -3.80
CA MET A 203 -1.78 2.31 -4.89
C MET A 203 -0.37 2.04 -5.40
N THR A 204 -0.17 2.39 -6.67
CA THR A 204 1.15 2.47 -7.30
C THR A 204 1.12 3.45 -8.47
N ILE A 205 2.27 3.82 -9.02
CA ILE A 205 2.34 4.58 -10.28
C ILE A 205 2.96 3.71 -11.35
N HIS A 206 2.31 3.66 -12.51
CA HIS A 206 2.82 3.05 -13.74
C HIS A 206 2.65 4.01 -14.90
N GLU A 207 3.73 4.28 -15.63
CA GLU A 207 3.76 5.22 -16.77
C GLU A 207 3.18 6.61 -16.46
N GLY A 208 3.45 7.10 -15.24
CA GLY A 208 2.97 8.41 -14.77
C GLY A 208 1.50 8.45 -14.35
N VAL A 209 0.78 7.34 -14.41
CA VAL A 209 -0.62 7.22 -14.02
C VAL A 209 -0.74 6.52 -12.68
N LEU A 210 -1.61 7.03 -11.81
CA LEU A 210 -1.90 6.48 -10.50
C LEU A 210 -2.88 5.31 -10.63
N TRP A 211 -2.40 4.11 -10.30
CA TRP A 211 -3.20 2.89 -10.23
C TRP A 211 -3.65 2.63 -8.80
N TYR A 212 -4.83 2.03 -8.65
CA TYR A 212 -5.39 1.67 -7.34
C TYR A 212 -6.05 0.29 -7.37
N CYS A 213 -6.21 -0.32 -6.21
CA CYS A 213 -7.14 -1.43 -6.00
C CYS A 213 -8.19 -1.06 -4.96
N SER A 214 -9.38 -1.65 -5.12
CA SER A 214 -10.49 -1.52 -4.18
C SER A 214 -10.79 -2.86 -3.53
N ALA A 215 -10.69 -2.93 -2.21
CA ALA A 215 -11.00 -4.14 -1.46
C ALA A 215 -12.50 -4.44 -1.41
N ALA A 216 -13.36 -3.43 -1.55
CA ALA A 216 -14.80 -3.59 -1.49
C ALA A 216 -15.40 -4.29 -2.72
N ASN A 217 -14.85 -4.00 -3.90
CA ASN A 217 -15.43 -4.49 -5.18
C ASN A 217 -14.45 -5.26 -6.06
N CYS A 218 -13.20 -5.47 -5.59
CA CYS A 218 -12.13 -6.15 -6.31
C CYS A 218 -11.70 -5.46 -7.61
N ASP A 219 -12.00 -4.18 -7.79
CA ASP A 219 -11.56 -3.43 -8.96
C ASP A 219 -10.07 -3.09 -8.87
N ILE A 220 -9.39 -3.23 -9.99
CA ILE A 220 -8.10 -2.60 -10.27
C ILE A 220 -8.33 -1.56 -11.36
N GLY A 221 -7.86 -0.35 -11.14
CA GLY A 221 -8.13 0.76 -12.03
C GLY A 221 -7.13 1.90 -11.89
N ARG A 222 -7.45 3.01 -12.55
CA ARG A 222 -6.63 4.22 -12.61
C ARG A 222 -7.39 5.43 -12.07
N LEU A 223 -6.67 6.33 -11.42
CA LEU A 223 -7.17 7.65 -11.03
C LEU A 223 -6.66 8.67 -12.06
N LEU A 224 -7.58 9.23 -12.83
CA LEU A 224 -7.28 10.24 -13.81
C LEU A 224 -7.42 11.62 -13.17
N LEU A 225 -6.36 12.42 -13.26
CA LEU A 225 -6.27 13.77 -12.70
C LEU A 225 -6.34 14.79 -13.83
N TYR A 226 -7.33 15.66 -13.83
CA TYR A 226 -7.53 16.73 -14.82
C TYR A 226 -7.29 18.10 -14.19
#